data_b6db1653acf06ce62243c470e95074ff
#
_entry.id   b6db1653acf06ce62243c470e95074ff
#
_cell.length_a   1.000
_cell.length_b   1.000
_cell.length_c   1.000
_cell.angle_alpha   90.00
_cell.angle_beta   90.00
_cell.angle_gamma   90.00
#
_symmetry.space_group_name_H-M   'P 1'
#
loop_
_entity.id
_entity.type
_entity.pdbx_description
1 polymer ?
#
loop_
_entity_poly.entity_id
_entity_poly.type
_entity_poly.pdbx_seq_one_letter_code
_entity_poly.pdbx_strand_id
1 'polypeptide(L)'
;MPSIHRFREPVGADSRVGRRVPSDGAPCDTVADLIQDCTENGLIDELRSALAVDSHDERASSLQAVRDLVYELAGAQNRDLAVDVLIYATGVAEFDLTSLRDYARKHGLTPEGFRQHVLKLQRRLGIPPRAMQLSDAN
;
A
#
# COMPACT_ATOMS: atom_id res chain seq x y z
N MET A 1 -5.71 -74.62 0.40
CA MET A 1 -6.69 -73.89 -0.44
C MET A 1 -6.98 -72.56 0.22
N PRO A 2 -6.34 -71.44 -0.16
CA PRO A 2 -6.70 -70.14 0.38
C PRO A 2 -7.77 -69.49 -0.51
N SER A 3 -8.83 -69.02 0.10
CA SER A 3 -9.93 -68.28 -0.48
C SER A 3 -9.52 -66.92 -1.05
N ILE A 4 -9.86 -66.68 -2.28
CA ILE A 4 -9.63 -65.42 -2.97
C ILE A 4 -10.77 -64.46 -2.59
N HIS A 5 -10.47 -63.45 -1.75
CA HIS A 5 -11.37 -62.34 -1.53
C HIS A 5 -11.29 -61.38 -2.74
N ARG A 6 -12.38 -61.40 -3.54
CA ARG A 6 -12.64 -60.37 -4.58
C ARG A 6 -12.89 -59.03 -3.94
N PHE A 7 -11.95 -58.14 -4.09
CA PHE A 7 -12.12 -56.72 -3.82
C PHE A 7 -13.04 -56.11 -4.86
N ARG A 8 -14.19 -55.63 -4.42
CA ARG A 8 -15.17 -54.95 -5.22
C ARG A 8 -14.80 -53.46 -5.24
N GLU A 9 -14.39 -52.97 -6.39
CA GLU A 9 -14.15 -51.53 -6.62
C GLU A 9 -15.45 -50.75 -6.51
N PRO A 10 -15.47 -49.59 -5.81
CA PRO A 10 -16.60 -48.68 -5.88
C PRO A 10 -16.51 -47.86 -7.18
N VAL A 11 -17.58 -47.94 -7.92
CA VAL A 11 -17.83 -47.15 -9.13
C VAL A 11 -17.79 -45.67 -8.76
N GLY A 12 -16.78 -44.95 -9.28
CA GLY A 12 -16.62 -43.51 -9.10
C GLY A 12 -17.76 -42.75 -9.76
N ALA A 13 -18.42 -41.93 -8.99
CA ALA A 13 -19.35 -40.94 -9.48
C ALA A 13 -18.57 -39.86 -10.24
N ASP A 14 -18.77 -39.83 -11.55
CA ASP A 14 -18.22 -38.87 -12.49
C ASP A 14 -18.92 -37.52 -12.29
N SER A 15 -18.46 -36.72 -11.37
CA SER A 15 -18.91 -35.33 -11.24
C SER A 15 -18.17 -34.49 -12.27
N ARG A 16 -18.67 -34.49 -13.48
CA ARG A 16 -18.30 -33.52 -14.49
C ARG A 16 -18.77 -32.13 -14.05
N VAL A 17 -17.97 -31.43 -13.32
CA VAL A 17 -18.09 -29.99 -13.21
C VAL A 17 -17.80 -29.42 -14.59
N GLY A 18 -18.85 -29.06 -15.29
CA GLY A 18 -18.78 -28.39 -16.58
C GLY A 18 -18.03 -27.08 -16.47
N ARG A 19 -16.75 -27.12 -16.82
CA ARG A 19 -15.96 -25.91 -17.09
C ARG A 19 -16.60 -25.28 -18.33
N ARG A 20 -17.39 -24.21 -18.12
CA ARG A 20 -17.80 -23.34 -19.23
C ARG A 20 -16.54 -22.72 -19.81
N VAL A 21 -16.19 -23.14 -21.00
CA VAL A 21 -15.21 -22.48 -21.85
C VAL A 21 -15.81 -21.14 -22.25
N PRO A 22 -15.19 -19.98 -22.01
CA PRO A 22 -15.71 -18.72 -22.49
C PRO A 22 -15.68 -18.74 -24.04
N SER A 23 -16.82 -18.46 -24.66
CA SER A 23 -16.96 -18.34 -26.09
C SER A 23 -16.27 -17.09 -26.59
N ASP A 24 -15.54 -17.25 -27.68
CA ASP A 24 -14.75 -16.25 -28.37
C ASP A 24 -15.46 -14.91 -28.60
N GLY A 25 -14.82 -13.81 -28.29
CA GLY A 25 -14.82 -12.59 -29.09
C GLY A 25 -15.67 -11.41 -28.63
N ALA A 26 -16.26 -11.38 -27.43
CA ALA A 26 -16.77 -10.12 -26.87
C ALA A 26 -15.71 -9.46 -25.97
N PRO A 27 -15.51 -8.12 -26.02
CA PRO A 27 -14.74 -7.46 -25.02
C PRO A 27 -15.42 -7.71 -23.67
N CYS A 28 -14.84 -8.56 -22.85
CA CYS A 28 -15.26 -8.76 -21.50
C CYS A 28 -15.15 -7.42 -20.78
N ASP A 29 -16.26 -6.82 -20.43
CA ASP A 29 -16.29 -5.85 -19.34
C ASP A 29 -16.04 -6.64 -18.05
N THR A 30 -14.79 -7.02 -17.84
CA THR A 30 -14.31 -7.88 -16.75
C THR A 30 -14.79 -7.41 -15.37
N VAL A 31 -15.07 -6.12 -15.22
CA VAL A 31 -15.61 -5.54 -14.00
C VAL A 31 -17.10 -5.82 -13.85
N ALA A 32 -17.88 -5.72 -14.94
CA ALA A 32 -19.31 -5.99 -14.91
C ALA A 32 -19.59 -7.47 -14.65
N ASP A 33 -18.86 -8.36 -15.31
CA ASP A 33 -18.95 -9.81 -15.11
C ASP A 33 -18.57 -10.19 -13.67
N LEU A 34 -17.52 -9.59 -13.13
CA LEU A 34 -17.09 -9.80 -11.74
C LEU A 34 -18.17 -9.35 -10.74
N ILE A 35 -18.77 -8.17 -10.97
CA ILE A 35 -19.85 -7.65 -10.13
C ILE A 35 -21.05 -8.58 -10.18
N GLN A 36 -21.40 -9.08 -11.36
CA GLN A 36 -22.51 -10.01 -11.54
C GLN A 36 -22.25 -11.32 -10.82
N ASP A 37 -21.07 -11.93 -10.99
CA ASP A 37 -20.67 -13.15 -10.30
C ASP A 37 -20.70 -12.99 -8.77
N CYS A 38 -20.17 -11.88 -8.27
CA CYS A 38 -20.19 -11.58 -6.83
C CYS A 38 -21.63 -11.38 -6.30
N THR A 39 -22.52 -10.79 -7.12
CA THR A 39 -23.92 -10.60 -6.76
C THR A 39 -24.67 -11.94 -6.73
N GLU A 40 -24.48 -12.77 -7.74
CA GLU A 40 -25.12 -14.10 -7.85
C GLU A 40 -24.68 -15.07 -6.74
N ASN A 41 -23.43 -14.94 -6.30
CA ASN A 41 -22.87 -15.77 -5.22
C ASN A 41 -23.06 -15.16 -3.81
N GLY A 42 -23.71 -14.01 -3.69
CA GLY A 42 -23.95 -13.34 -2.39
C GLY A 42 -22.69 -12.78 -1.72
N LEU A 43 -21.60 -12.61 -2.46
CA LEU A 43 -20.31 -12.16 -1.94
C LEU A 43 -20.20 -10.63 -1.82
N ILE A 44 -21.17 -9.87 -2.34
CA ILE A 44 -21.12 -8.39 -2.34
C ILE A 44 -21.05 -7.82 -0.93
N ASP A 45 -21.81 -8.36 0.00
CA ASP A 45 -21.84 -7.85 1.37
C ASP A 45 -20.56 -8.23 2.13
N GLU A 46 -19.99 -9.38 1.86
CA GLU A 46 -18.71 -9.83 2.41
C GLU A 46 -17.56 -8.96 1.89
N LEU A 47 -17.52 -8.67 0.58
CA LEU A 47 -16.57 -7.75 -0.04
C LEU A 47 -16.70 -6.33 0.52
N ARG A 48 -17.93 -5.82 0.67
CA ARG A 48 -18.16 -4.50 1.28
C ARG A 48 -17.65 -4.45 2.72
N SER A 49 -17.88 -5.50 3.48
CA SER A 49 -17.42 -5.58 4.88
C SER A 49 -15.89 -5.60 4.95
N ALA A 50 -15.22 -6.39 4.12
CA ALA A 50 -13.78 -6.46 4.05
C ALA A 50 -13.16 -5.12 3.62
N LEU A 51 -13.66 -4.51 2.54
CA LEU A 51 -13.18 -3.23 2.03
C LEU A 51 -13.50 -2.05 3.00
N ALA A 52 -14.60 -2.11 3.76
CA ALA A 52 -14.93 -1.09 4.73
C ALA A 52 -13.98 -1.12 5.94
N VAL A 53 -13.57 -2.30 6.39
CA VAL A 53 -12.60 -2.46 7.48
C VAL A 53 -11.26 -1.85 7.07
N ASP A 54 -10.75 -2.21 5.89
CA ASP A 54 -9.47 -1.69 5.40
C ASP A 54 -9.52 -0.17 5.19
N SER A 55 -10.61 0.36 4.63
CA SER A 55 -10.76 1.80 4.39
C SER A 55 -10.90 2.63 5.68
N HIS A 56 -11.41 2.06 6.75
CA HIS A 56 -11.51 2.75 8.05
C HIS A 56 -10.14 2.87 8.72
N ASP A 57 -9.36 1.80 8.72
CA ASP A 57 -8.01 1.79 9.28
C ASP A 57 -7.07 2.70 8.48
N GLU A 58 -7.14 2.68 7.16
CA GLU A 58 -6.35 3.58 6.31
C GLU A 58 -6.70 5.05 6.52
N ARG A 59 -7.98 5.39 6.63
CA ARG A 59 -8.41 6.78 6.92
C ARG A 59 -8.00 7.24 8.30
N ALA A 60 -8.11 6.39 9.31
CA ALA A 60 -7.67 6.70 10.66
C ALA A 60 -6.14 6.91 10.70
N SER A 61 -5.39 6.05 10.03
CA SER A 61 -3.94 6.14 9.89
C SER A 61 -3.52 7.40 9.13
N SER A 62 -4.19 7.72 8.03
CA SER A 62 -3.91 8.93 7.24
C SER A 62 -4.21 10.21 8.02
N LEU A 63 -5.32 10.25 8.77
CA LEU A 63 -5.66 11.39 9.61
C LEU A 63 -4.65 11.56 10.75
N GLN A 64 -4.18 10.48 11.34
CA GLN A 64 -3.14 10.53 12.36
C GLN A 64 -1.83 11.06 11.78
N ALA A 65 -1.40 10.59 10.62
CA ALA A 65 -0.20 11.09 9.94
C ALA A 65 -0.29 12.59 9.64
N VAL A 66 -1.45 13.07 9.19
CA VAL A 66 -1.68 14.52 8.95
C VAL A 66 -1.60 15.31 10.25
N ARG A 67 -2.18 14.81 11.34
CA ARG A 67 -2.09 15.46 12.65
C ARG A 67 -0.65 15.56 13.14
N ASP A 68 0.09 14.48 13.05
CA ASP A 68 1.49 14.44 13.48
C ASP A 68 2.34 15.42 12.67
N LEU A 69 2.09 15.51 11.37
CA LEU A 69 2.72 16.48 10.49
C LEU A 69 2.38 17.93 10.89
N VAL A 70 1.11 18.22 11.15
CA VAL A 70 0.67 19.55 11.59
C VAL A 70 1.31 19.92 12.93
N TYR A 71 1.36 19.02 13.89
CA TYR A 71 2.04 19.25 15.17
C TYR A 71 3.53 19.51 15.00
N GLU A 72 4.20 18.79 14.12
CA GLU A 72 5.62 18.98 13.83
C GLU A 72 5.89 20.37 13.24
N LEU A 73 5.09 20.79 12.26
CA LEU A 73 5.25 22.09 11.63
C LEU A 73 4.82 23.25 12.54
N ALA A 74 3.73 23.10 13.26
CA ALA A 74 3.24 24.15 14.17
C ALA A 74 4.15 24.36 15.38
N GLY A 75 4.79 23.29 15.88
CA GLY A 75 5.73 23.32 17.00
C GLY A 75 7.15 23.71 16.62
N ALA A 76 7.47 23.84 15.33
CA ALA A 76 8.79 24.16 14.87
C ALA A 76 9.16 25.63 15.16
N GLN A 77 10.34 25.87 15.75
CA GLN A 77 10.86 27.23 15.95
C GLN A 77 11.20 27.91 14.62
N ASN A 78 11.72 27.15 13.65
CA ASN A 78 11.98 27.59 12.30
C ASN A 78 11.13 26.75 11.33
N ARG A 79 9.99 27.31 10.89
CA ARG A 79 9.03 26.62 10.01
C ARG A 79 9.60 26.37 8.63
N ASP A 80 10.37 27.30 8.09
CA ASP A 80 10.97 27.16 6.76
C ASP A 80 11.96 25.99 6.75
N LEU A 81 12.78 25.88 7.79
CA LEU A 81 13.66 24.73 7.96
C LEU A 81 12.87 23.42 8.09
N ALA A 82 11.80 23.42 8.89
CA ALA A 82 10.99 22.23 9.09
C ALA A 82 10.32 21.77 7.78
N VAL A 83 9.81 22.69 6.97
CA VAL A 83 9.23 22.39 5.65
C VAL A 83 10.30 21.84 4.70
N ASP A 84 11.47 22.46 4.62
CA ASP A 84 12.55 22.00 3.76
C ASP A 84 13.10 20.61 4.20
N VAL A 85 13.18 20.36 5.50
CA VAL A 85 13.53 19.05 6.05
C VAL A 85 12.49 17.99 5.67
N LEU A 86 11.21 18.35 5.72
CA LEU A 86 10.12 17.46 5.32
C LEU A 86 10.15 17.15 3.81
N ILE A 87 10.30 18.17 2.97
CA ILE A 87 10.45 18.02 1.51
C ILE A 87 11.59 17.05 1.19
N TYR A 88 12.73 17.25 1.83
CA TYR A 88 13.88 16.39 1.62
C TYR A 88 13.64 14.96 2.14
N ALA A 89 13.03 14.82 3.32
CA ALA A 89 12.78 13.52 3.96
C ALA A 89 11.78 12.67 3.18
N THR A 90 10.78 13.29 2.56
CA THR A 90 9.74 12.61 1.76
C THR A 90 10.14 12.38 0.30
N GLY A 91 11.26 12.96 -0.14
CA GLY A 91 11.75 12.78 -1.51
C GLY A 91 10.89 13.46 -2.58
N VAL A 92 10.07 14.46 -2.21
CA VAL A 92 9.30 15.25 -3.17
C VAL A 92 10.27 16.03 -4.05
N ALA A 93 10.49 15.53 -5.28
CA ALA A 93 11.55 15.98 -6.18
C ALA A 93 11.19 17.22 -7.02
N GLU A 94 10.00 17.78 -6.83
CA GLU A 94 9.45 18.85 -7.67
C GLU A 94 9.85 20.26 -7.22
N PHE A 95 10.65 20.36 -6.17
CA PHE A 95 11.12 21.63 -5.64
C PHE A 95 12.57 21.93 -6.06
N ASP A 96 12.90 23.20 -6.20
CA ASP A 96 14.15 23.71 -6.81
C ASP A 96 15.46 23.21 -6.25
N LEU A 97 15.47 22.69 -5.02
CA LEU A 97 16.67 22.19 -4.37
C LEU A 97 16.69 20.66 -4.37
N THR A 98 17.71 20.09 -4.96
CA THR A 98 17.84 18.62 -5.10
C THR A 98 18.85 18.00 -4.15
N SER A 99 19.84 18.78 -3.68
CA SER A 99 20.90 18.24 -2.85
C SER A 99 20.79 18.65 -1.38
N LEU A 100 21.18 17.74 -0.51
CA LEU A 100 21.27 18.01 0.93
C LEU A 100 22.17 19.23 1.24
N ARG A 101 23.21 19.44 0.42
CA ARG A 101 24.12 20.57 0.58
C ARG A 101 23.45 21.91 0.28
N ASP A 102 22.56 21.96 -0.70
CA ASP A 102 21.84 23.16 -1.08
C ASP A 102 20.82 23.56 -0.02
N TYR A 103 20.09 22.59 0.52
CA TYR A 103 19.20 22.81 1.66
C TYR A 103 19.97 23.29 2.92
N ALA A 104 21.09 22.65 3.23
CA ALA A 104 21.92 23.06 4.35
C ALA A 104 22.41 24.50 4.18
N ARG A 105 22.88 24.87 2.98
CA ARG A 105 23.35 26.22 2.66
C ARG A 105 22.23 27.25 2.79
N LYS A 106 21.03 26.95 2.32
CA LYS A 106 19.86 27.83 2.43
C LYS A 106 19.57 28.24 3.88
N HIS A 107 19.77 27.31 4.82
CA HIS A 107 19.51 27.54 6.24
C HIS A 107 20.76 27.90 7.06
N GLY A 108 21.92 28.11 6.43
CA GLY A 108 23.16 28.41 7.13
C GLY A 108 23.67 27.24 8.00
N LEU A 109 23.29 26.02 7.66
CA LEU A 109 23.67 24.80 8.36
C LEU A 109 24.81 24.06 7.66
N THR A 110 25.52 23.23 8.41
CA THR A 110 26.39 22.23 7.79
C THR A 110 25.55 21.11 7.18
N PRO A 111 26.05 20.43 6.13
CA PRO A 111 25.34 19.28 5.55
C PRO A 111 24.99 18.20 6.57
N GLU A 112 25.90 17.94 7.51
CA GLU A 112 25.62 16.99 8.60
C GLU A 112 24.57 17.53 9.59
N GLY A 113 24.58 18.82 9.91
CA GLY A 113 23.54 19.45 10.72
C GLY A 113 22.15 19.31 10.10
N PHE A 114 22.01 19.59 8.81
CA PHE A 114 20.75 19.39 8.10
C PHE A 114 20.34 17.91 8.09
N ARG A 115 21.28 16.98 7.84
CA ARG A 115 21.03 15.54 7.88
C ARG A 115 20.48 15.07 9.22
N GLN A 116 20.99 15.62 10.33
CA GLN A 116 20.48 15.28 11.68
C GLN A 116 19.01 15.71 11.85
N HIS A 117 18.61 16.86 11.30
CA HIS A 117 17.22 17.28 11.31
C HIS A 117 16.35 16.30 10.50
N VAL A 118 16.81 15.86 9.32
CA VAL A 118 16.11 14.87 8.49
C VAL A 118 15.92 13.55 9.24
N LEU A 119 16.98 13.00 9.82
CA LEU A 119 16.92 11.75 10.57
C LEU A 119 15.99 11.83 11.79
N LYS A 120 16.01 12.97 12.49
CA LYS A 120 15.11 13.21 13.63
C LYS A 120 13.66 13.22 13.19
N LEU A 121 13.34 13.91 12.10
CA LEU A 121 11.99 13.97 11.54
C LEU A 121 11.51 12.58 11.07
N GLN A 122 12.34 11.86 10.33
CA GLN A 122 12.03 10.52 9.85
C GLN A 122 11.70 9.57 11.01
N ARG A 123 12.46 9.60 12.09
CA ARG A 123 12.19 8.78 13.28
C ARG A 123 10.88 9.15 13.96
N ARG A 124 10.55 10.45 14.03
CA ARG A 124 9.32 10.94 14.71
C ARG A 124 8.06 10.61 13.90
N LEU A 125 8.12 10.74 12.58
CA LEU A 125 6.98 10.50 11.69
C LEU A 125 6.92 9.09 11.11
N GLY A 126 7.89 8.21 11.45
CA GLY A 126 7.96 6.86 10.90
C GLY A 126 8.26 6.81 9.39
N ILE A 127 8.85 7.89 8.82
CA ILE A 127 9.18 7.96 7.41
C ILE A 127 10.43 7.10 7.15
N PRO A 128 10.38 6.14 6.20
CA PRO A 128 11.55 5.34 5.87
C PRO A 128 12.66 6.19 5.25
N PRO A 129 13.93 5.80 5.36
CA PRO A 129 15.04 6.47 4.70
C PRO A 129 14.81 6.58 3.18
N ARG A 130 15.27 7.68 2.58
CA ARG A 130 15.05 7.96 1.14
C ARG A 130 15.50 6.83 0.21
N ALA A 131 16.55 6.12 0.57
CA ALA A 131 17.01 4.95 -0.19
C ALA A 131 15.98 3.82 -0.25
N MET A 132 15.14 3.66 0.79
CA MET A 132 14.08 2.66 0.83
C MET A 132 12.82 3.14 0.09
N GLN A 133 12.54 4.45 0.07
CA GLN A 133 11.41 5.01 -0.65
C GLN A 133 11.52 4.83 -2.18
N LEU A 134 12.75 4.75 -2.70
CA LEU A 134 12.99 4.54 -4.13
C LEU A 134 12.88 3.08 -4.57
N SER A 135 12.97 2.12 -3.65
CA SER A 135 12.85 0.70 -3.97
C SER A 135 11.42 0.22 -4.10
N ASP A 136 10.46 0.90 -3.47
CA ASP A 136 9.03 0.54 -3.52
C ASP A 136 8.31 1.15 -4.76
N ALA A 137 9.00 1.99 -5.54
CA ALA A 137 8.45 2.66 -6.72
C ALA A 137 8.72 1.91 -8.05
N ASN A 138 9.26 0.68 -7.98
CA ASN A 138 9.58 -0.16 -9.17
C ASN A 138 8.63 -1.39 -9.18
#